data_5c590a5b840b210c58d627d8e180f45b
#
_entry.id   5c590a5b840b210c58d627d8e180f45b
#
_cell.length_a   1.000
_cell.length_b   1.000
_cell.length_c   1.000
_cell.angle_alpha   90.00
_cell.angle_beta   90.00
_cell.angle_gamma   90.00
#
_symmetry.space_group_name_H-M   'P 1'
#
loop_
_entity.id
_entity.type
_entity.pdbx_description
1 polymer ?
#
loop_
_entity_poly.entity_id
_entity_poly.type
_entity_poly.pdbx_seq_one_letter_code
_entity_poly.pdbx_strand_id
1 'polypeptide(L)'
;MSTTTLLVRQNQLADTAVRTTADSALQDGEIRVQVDRFALTSNNITYAAMGEMLQYWQFFPSGEAGWGIIPVWGFGTVQASRHPDIPVGEHLYGYWPMATHAVLAPHRVSTTGFSDGAPHRAGLHAVYNHYLRTNTDPFYQPFNEDIQALLRPLFITSWLIDDFLADQQFFGASTVL
;
A
#
# COMPACT_ATOMS: atom_id res chain seq x y z
N MET A 1 6.82 17.91 12.35
CA MET A 1 5.60 17.09 12.30
C MET A 1 5.87 15.79 13.03
N SER A 2 4.84 14.97 13.26
CA SER A 2 4.99 13.65 13.88
C SER A 2 4.10 12.63 13.17
N THR A 3 4.56 11.39 13.12
CA THR A 3 3.83 10.26 12.58
C THR A 3 3.32 9.39 13.71
N THR A 4 2.01 9.12 13.71
CA THR A 4 1.37 8.19 14.64
C THR A 4 1.10 6.89 13.90
N THR A 5 1.52 5.77 14.49
CA THR A 5 1.48 4.43 13.88
C THR A 5 0.81 3.44 14.82
N LEU A 6 -0.05 2.58 14.28
CA LEU A 6 -0.57 1.42 14.99
C LEU A 6 0.39 0.24 14.78
N LEU A 7 0.93 -0.27 15.86
CA LEU A 7 1.76 -1.47 15.89
C LEU A 7 0.96 -2.67 16.39
N VAL A 8 1.29 -3.84 15.88
CA VAL A 8 0.78 -5.13 16.38
C VAL A 8 1.95 -6.02 16.74
N ARG A 9 1.79 -6.83 17.80
CA ARG A 9 2.80 -7.81 18.16
C ARG A 9 2.76 -8.99 17.19
N GLN A 10 3.87 -9.30 16.55
CA GLN A 10 3.93 -10.28 15.45
C GLN A 10 3.51 -11.70 15.87
N ASN A 11 3.76 -12.10 17.11
CA ASN A 11 3.37 -13.40 17.64
C ASN A 11 2.07 -13.42 18.44
N GLN A 12 1.40 -12.26 18.61
CA GLN A 12 0.15 -12.11 19.34
C GLN A 12 -0.64 -10.92 18.77
N LEU A 13 -1.35 -11.13 17.68
CA LEU A 13 -1.97 -10.05 16.89
C LEU A 13 -3.03 -9.23 17.64
N ALA A 14 -3.59 -9.74 18.74
CA ALA A 14 -4.50 -8.99 19.60
C ALA A 14 -3.77 -7.95 20.49
N ASP A 15 -2.44 -8.06 20.64
CA ASP A 15 -1.64 -7.09 21.39
C ASP A 15 -1.22 -5.96 20.44
N THR A 16 -1.76 -4.78 20.70
CA THR A 16 -1.57 -3.60 19.85
C THR A 16 -1.02 -2.43 20.65
N ALA A 17 -0.31 -1.54 19.98
CA ALA A 17 0.21 -0.32 20.58
C ALA A 17 0.19 0.84 19.56
N VAL A 18 -0.10 2.04 20.06
CA VAL A 18 0.04 3.26 19.28
C VAL A 18 1.37 3.92 19.62
N ARG A 19 2.12 4.31 18.61
CA ARG A 19 3.40 5.04 18.75
C ARG A 19 3.33 6.35 17.98
N THR A 20 3.86 7.39 18.58
CA THR A 20 4.05 8.67 17.90
C THR A 20 5.53 9.00 17.91
N THR A 21 6.09 9.20 16.72
CA THR A 21 7.50 9.53 16.51
C THR A 21 7.64 10.85 15.78
N ALA A 22 8.69 11.61 16.11
CA ALA A 22 9.01 12.81 15.34
C ALA A 22 9.43 12.43 13.92
N ASP A 23 8.98 13.20 12.94
CA ASP A 23 9.35 12.98 11.55
C ASP A 23 10.81 13.33 11.31
N SER A 24 11.51 12.47 10.58
CA SER A 24 12.85 12.80 10.04
C SER A 24 12.74 13.76 8.85
N ALA A 25 13.82 14.49 8.56
CA ALA A 25 13.92 15.24 7.32
C ALA A 25 13.94 14.27 6.12
N LEU A 26 13.26 14.65 5.03
CA LEU A 26 13.31 13.90 3.78
C LEU A 26 14.70 13.96 3.17
N GLN A 27 15.16 12.85 2.64
CA GLN A 27 16.35 12.77 1.80
C GLN A 27 16.01 13.22 0.36
N ASP A 28 17.03 13.47 -0.46
CA ASP A 28 16.83 13.78 -1.87
C ASP A 28 16.15 12.62 -2.59
N GLY A 29 15.12 12.93 -3.36
CA GLY A 29 14.29 11.96 -4.06
C GLY A 29 13.15 11.35 -3.22
N GLU A 30 13.07 11.64 -1.91
CA GLU A 30 11.97 11.14 -1.07
C GLU A 30 10.75 12.06 -1.07
N ILE A 31 9.61 11.47 -0.78
CA ILE A 31 8.35 12.17 -0.53
C ILE A 31 7.75 11.73 0.81
N ARG A 32 7.02 12.63 1.47
CA ARG A 32 6.16 12.30 2.61
C ARG A 32 4.70 12.39 2.18
N VAL A 33 3.98 11.33 2.41
CA VAL A 33 2.55 11.21 2.09
C VAL A 33 1.75 11.12 3.37
N GLN A 34 0.74 11.95 3.52
CA GLN A 34 -0.31 11.76 4.52
C GLN A 34 -1.21 10.62 4.05
N VAL A 35 -1.45 9.65 4.91
CA VAL A 35 -2.42 8.59 4.66
C VAL A 35 -3.80 9.14 5.02
N ASP A 36 -4.62 9.40 4.00
CA ASP A 36 -5.90 10.07 4.18
C ASP A 36 -7.02 9.09 4.51
N ARG A 37 -6.95 7.90 3.88
CA ARG A 37 -8.02 6.91 3.93
C ARG A 37 -7.50 5.51 3.60
N PHE A 38 -7.96 4.51 4.33
CA PHE A 38 -7.68 3.11 4.00
C PHE A 38 -8.83 2.19 4.41
N ALA A 39 -8.88 1.01 3.79
CA ALA A 39 -9.81 -0.04 4.18
C ALA A 39 -9.16 -1.00 5.18
N LEU A 40 -9.94 -1.40 6.19
CA LEU A 40 -9.58 -2.47 7.11
C LEU A 40 -10.54 -3.63 6.89
N THR A 41 -9.98 -4.76 6.46
CA THR A 41 -10.74 -5.97 6.09
C THR A 41 -10.12 -7.20 6.74
N SER A 42 -10.78 -8.35 6.62
CA SER A 42 -10.23 -9.64 7.08
C SER A 42 -8.88 -9.99 6.41
N ASN A 43 -8.61 -9.48 5.19
CA ASN A 43 -7.32 -9.66 4.53
C ASN A 43 -6.16 -9.05 5.31
N ASN A 44 -6.38 -7.98 6.07
CA ASN A 44 -5.34 -7.38 6.89
C ASN A 44 -4.89 -8.31 8.02
N ILE A 45 -5.80 -9.15 8.56
CA ILE A 45 -5.43 -10.21 9.51
C ILE A 45 -4.57 -11.26 8.80
N THR A 46 -4.87 -11.61 7.57
CA THR A 46 -4.04 -12.51 6.75
C THR A 46 -2.65 -11.92 6.53
N TYR A 47 -2.53 -10.63 6.20
CA TYR A 47 -1.22 -9.96 6.07
C TYR A 47 -0.41 -10.04 7.36
N ALA A 48 -1.06 -9.89 8.51
CA ALA A 48 -0.39 -10.04 9.81
C ALA A 48 0.01 -11.49 10.09
N ALA A 49 -0.93 -12.44 9.95
CA ALA A 49 -0.69 -13.86 10.24
C ALA A 49 0.37 -14.49 9.33
N MET A 50 0.43 -14.04 8.06
CA MET A 50 1.41 -14.52 7.07
C MET A 50 2.60 -13.56 6.93
N GLY A 51 2.73 -12.61 7.83
CA GLY A 51 3.66 -11.49 7.72
C GLY A 51 5.12 -11.90 7.63
N GLU A 52 5.53 -12.95 8.35
CA GLU A 52 6.87 -13.52 8.24
C GLU A 52 7.04 -14.32 6.95
N MET A 53 6.12 -15.26 6.68
CA MET A 53 6.22 -16.19 5.55
C MET A 53 6.13 -15.48 4.19
N LEU A 54 5.23 -14.50 4.06
CA LEU A 54 5.01 -13.73 2.83
C LEU A 54 5.67 -12.34 2.87
N GLN A 55 6.52 -12.09 3.86
CA GLN A 55 7.32 -10.88 4.01
C GLN A 55 6.52 -9.57 4.14
N TYR A 56 5.25 -9.63 4.57
CA TYR A 56 4.42 -8.43 4.72
C TYR A 56 4.95 -7.45 5.76
N TRP A 57 5.64 -7.92 6.81
CA TRP A 57 6.29 -7.06 7.81
C TRP A 57 7.42 -6.19 7.25
N GLN A 58 7.97 -6.57 6.10
CA GLN A 58 9.08 -5.85 5.48
C GLN A 58 8.65 -4.60 4.70
N PHE A 59 7.35 -4.51 4.32
CA PHE A 59 6.87 -3.32 3.59
C PHE A 59 7.00 -2.04 4.42
N PHE A 60 6.74 -2.13 5.73
CA PHE A 60 6.82 -1.00 6.65
C PHE A 60 7.46 -1.47 7.96
N PRO A 61 8.79 -1.47 8.05
CA PRO A 61 9.48 -1.86 9.27
C PRO A 61 9.12 -0.96 10.44
N SER A 62 8.72 -1.55 11.59
CA SER A 62 8.36 -0.78 12.78
C SER A 62 9.57 -0.16 13.48
N GLY A 63 10.76 -0.72 13.28
CA GLY A 63 11.96 -0.40 14.07
C GLY A 63 11.97 -0.97 15.48
N GLU A 64 10.88 -1.61 15.93
CA GLU A 64 10.76 -2.23 17.26
C GLU A 64 10.74 -3.76 17.13
N ALA A 65 11.64 -4.45 17.83
CA ALA A 65 11.74 -5.92 17.78
C ALA A 65 10.44 -6.59 18.25
N GLY A 66 9.92 -7.53 17.45
CA GLY A 66 8.69 -8.28 17.72
C GLY A 66 7.39 -7.50 17.46
N TRP A 67 7.49 -6.26 16.94
CA TRP A 67 6.34 -5.45 16.51
C TRP A 67 6.35 -5.30 15.00
N GLY A 68 5.16 -5.30 14.40
CA GLY A 68 4.96 -5.08 12.98
C GLY A 68 3.94 -3.99 12.72
N ILE A 69 3.92 -3.50 11.48
CA ILE A 69 2.90 -2.58 10.96
C ILE A 69 2.11 -3.36 9.92
N ILE A 70 0.81 -3.52 10.14
CA ILE A 70 -0.05 -4.16 9.15
C ILE A 70 -0.25 -3.21 7.99
N PRO A 71 0.06 -3.62 6.74
CA PRO A 71 -0.20 -2.80 5.58
C PRO A 71 -1.67 -2.78 5.20
N VAL A 72 -2.09 -1.67 4.59
CA VAL A 72 -3.48 -1.40 4.17
C VAL A 72 -3.54 -0.81 2.78
N TRP A 73 -4.62 -1.06 2.05
CA TRP A 73 -4.89 -0.41 0.77
C TRP A 73 -5.72 0.84 0.97
N GLY A 74 -5.39 1.90 0.25
CA GLY A 74 -6.10 3.17 0.39
C GLY A 74 -5.48 4.32 -0.37
N PHE A 75 -5.73 5.53 0.11
CA PHE A 75 -5.36 6.78 -0.53
C PHE A 75 -4.51 7.64 0.40
N GLY A 76 -3.66 8.44 -0.20
CA GLY A 76 -2.85 9.42 0.52
C GLY A 76 -2.43 10.58 -0.36
N THR A 77 -2.16 11.71 0.27
CA THR A 77 -1.77 12.97 -0.37
C THR A 77 -0.33 13.34 -0.04
N VAL A 78 0.45 13.69 -1.04
CA VAL A 78 1.83 14.15 -0.86
C VAL A 78 1.85 15.47 -0.11
N GLN A 79 2.39 15.46 1.11
CA GLN A 79 2.53 16.66 1.95
C GLN A 79 3.87 17.38 1.80
N ALA A 80 4.92 16.61 1.51
CA ALA A 80 6.25 17.16 1.27
C ALA A 80 6.96 16.31 0.22
N SER A 81 7.74 16.96 -0.65
CA SER A 81 8.46 16.28 -1.72
C SER A 81 9.84 16.88 -1.90
N ARG A 82 10.84 16.00 -2.04
CA ARG A 82 12.17 16.29 -2.55
C ARG A 82 12.43 15.56 -3.88
N HIS A 83 11.38 15.09 -4.53
CA HIS A 83 11.43 14.43 -5.84
C HIS A 83 10.98 15.42 -6.93
N PRO A 84 11.74 15.59 -8.05
CA PRO A 84 11.44 16.61 -9.07
C PRO A 84 10.10 16.37 -9.79
N ASP A 85 9.70 15.12 -9.97
CA ASP A 85 8.54 14.74 -10.79
C ASP A 85 7.28 14.42 -9.96
N ILE A 86 7.32 14.60 -8.63
CA ILE A 86 6.17 14.34 -7.76
C ILE A 86 5.89 15.57 -6.92
N PRO A 87 4.87 16.36 -7.28
CA PRO A 87 4.56 17.59 -6.57
C PRO A 87 3.82 17.35 -5.25
N VAL A 88 3.93 18.31 -4.34
CA VAL A 88 3.06 18.40 -3.17
C VAL A 88 1.61 18.56 -3.62
N GLY A 89 0.69 17.90 -2.94
CA GLY A 89 -0.74 17.87 -3.27
C GLY A 89 -1.13 16.75 -4.23
N GLU A 90 -0.17 15.97 -4.74
CA GLU A 90 -0.51 14.81 -5.56
C GLU A 90 -1.22 13.74 -4.74
N HIS A 91 -2.33 13.23 -5.26
CA HIS A 91 -3.15 12.23 -4.60
C HIS A 91 -2.90 10.84 -5.21
N LEU A 92 -2.69 9.84 -4.34
CA LEU A 92 -2.17 8.54 -4.71
C LEU A 92 -3.04 7.42 -4.15
N TYR A 93 -3.23 6.35 -4.94
CA TYR A 93 -3.73 5.07 -4.47
C TYR A 93 -2.56 4.09 -4.31
N GLY A 94 -2.52 3.33 -3.23
CA GLY A 94 -1.45 2.37 -3.00
C GLY A 94 -1.56 1.59 -1.69
N TYR A 95 -0.44 0.97 -1.32
CA TYR A 95 -0.28 0.14 -0.14
C TYR A 95 0.45 0.94 0.95
N TRP A 96 -0.22 1.15 2.09
CA TRP A 96 0.19 2.09 3.13
C TRP A 96 0.43 1.40 4.47
N PRO A 97 1.22 1.98 5.38
CA PRO A 97 1.22 1.56 6.78
C PRO A 97 -0.09 1.99 7.46
N MET A 98 -0.51 1.30 8.51
CA MET A 98 -1.50 1.85 9.46
C MET A 98 -0.87 2.98 10.26
N ALA A 99 -0.65 4.11 9.62
CA ALA A 99 -0.02 5.30 10.19
C ALA A 99 -0.61 6.57 9.58
N THR A 100 -0.37 7.71 10.22
CA THR A 100 -0.81 9.00 9.68
C THR A 100 0.01 9.43 8.46
N HIS A 101 1.25 8.98 8.35
CA HIS A 101 2.15 9.34 7.24
C HIS A 101 3.01 8.14 6.83
N ALA A 102 3.48 8.19 5.58
CA ALA A 102 4.52 7.31 5.05
C ALA A 102 5.59 8.13 4.34
N VAL A 103 6.85 7.69 4.41
CA VAL A 103 7.94 8.19 3.57
C VAL A 103 8.17 7.17 2.48
N LEU A 104 8.21 7.61 1.23
CA LEU A 104 8.46 6.79 0.04
C LEU A 104 9.67 7.32 -0.70
N ALA A 105 10.37 6.43 -1.40
CA ALA A 105 11.47 6.74 -2.33
C ALA A 105 11.02 6.43 -3.77
N PRO A 106 10.31 7.34 -4.46
CA PRO A 106 9.78 7.10 -5.79
C PRO A 106 10.86 6.66 -6.79
N HIS A 107 10.57 5.57 -7.48
CA HIS A 107 11.42 4.97 -8.51
C HIS A 107 10.56 4.58 -9.72
N ARG A 108 11.13 4.62 -10.94
CA ARG A 108 10.40 4.35 -12.19
C ARG A 108 9.14 5.19 -12.32
N VAL A 109 9.29 6.49 -12.09
CA VAL A 109 8.18 7.45 -12.17
C VAL A 109 7.67 7.54 -13.61
N SER A 110 6.36 7.49 -13.75
CA SER A 110 5.62 7.61 -15.01
C SER A 110 4.44 8.58 -14.87
N THR A 111 3.70 8.78 -15.94
CA THR A 111 2.46 9.58 -15.93
C THR A 111 1.36 8.93 -15.07
N THR A 112 1.35 7.60 -14.95
CA THR A 112 0.29 6.86 -14.22
C THR A 112 0.65 6.51 -12.78
N GLY A 113 1.94 6.61 -12.40
CA GLY A 113 2.37 6.26 -11.06
C GLY A 113 3.88 6.03 -10.95
N PHE A 114 4.27 5.43 -9.85
CA PHE A 114 5.66 5.09 -9.55
C PHE A 114 5.75 3.86 -8.64
N SER A 115 6.92 3.29 -8.52
CA SER A 115 7.20 2.25 -7.52
C SER A 115 8.01 2.84 -6.37
N ASP A 116 7.82 2.33 -5.15
CA ASP A 116 8.70 2.66 -4.04
C ASP A 116 10.01 1.87 -4.17
N GLY A 117 11.11 2.59 -4.28
CA GLY A 117 12.48 2.06 -4.40
C GLY A 117 13.23 1.98 -3.08
N ALA A 118 12.57 2.12 -1.94
CA ALA A 118 13.23 2.02 -0.65
C ALA A 118 13.98 0.68 -0.50
N PRO A 119 15.23 0.67 0.03
CA PRO A 119 16.08 -0.52 0.06
C PRO A 119 15.44 -1.74 0.74
N HIS A 120 14.66 -1.54 1.79
CA HIS A 120 13.96 -2.63 2.50
C HIS A 120 12.85 -3.29 1.68
N ARG A 121 12.44 -2.67 0.56
CA ARG A 121 11.43 -3.20 -0.37
C ARG A 121 12.04 -3.95 -1.55
N ALA A 122 13.37 -3.97 -1.67
CA ALA A 122 14.04 -4.72 -2.71
C ALA A 122 13.71 -6.22 -2.61
N GLY A 123 13.22 -6.81 -3.69
CA GLY A 123 12.81 -8.22 -3.71
C GLY A 123 11.39 -8.50 -3.25
N LEU A 124 10.66 -7.53 -2.70
CA LEU A 124 9.24 -7.68 -2.38
C LEU A 124 8.37 -7.62 -3.65
N HIS A 125 7.19 -8.22 -3.56
CA HIS A 125 6.32 -8.34 -4.73
C HIS A 125 5.90 -6.97 -5.29
N ALA A 126 6.09 -6.77 -6.59
CA ALA A 126 5.95 -5.48 -7.27
C ALA A 126 4.56 -4.83 -7.12
N VAL A 127 3.50 -5.63 -7.06
CA VAL A 127 2.12 -5.15 -6.93
C VAL A 127 1.91 -4.27 -5.69
N TYR A 128 2.59 -4.59 -4.59
CA TYR A 128 2.49 -3.85 -3.32
C TYR A 128 3.45 -2.65 -3.25
N ASN A 129 4.35 -2.50 -4.23
CA ASN A 129 5.31 -1.40 -4.30
C ASN A 129 4.86 -0.29 -5.24
N HIS A 130 3.75 -0.48 -5.97
CA HIS A 130 3.29 0.46 -6.98
C HIS A 130 2.23 1.41 -6.42
N TYR A 131 2.42 2.71 -6.69
CA TYR A 131 1.52 3.80 -6.31
C TYR A 131 0.95 4.45 -7.56
N LEU A 132 -0.37 4.50 -7.67
CA LEU A 132 -1.09 5.07 -8.81
C LEU A 132 -1.43 6.53 -8.55
N ARG A 133 -1.26 7.37 -9.55
CA ARG A 133 -1.72 8.77 -9.54
C ARG A 133 -3.22 8.79 -9.82
N THR A 134 -4.01 9.34 -8.92
CA THR A 134 -5.47 9.35 -9.08
C THR A 134 -5.93 10.22 -10.24
N ASN A 135 -5.18 11.28 -10.56
CA ASN A 135 -5.51 12.20 -11.65
C ASN A 135 -5.41 11.59 -13.05
N THR A 136 -4.73 10.45 -13.19
CA THR A 136 -4.61 9.71 -14.46
C THR A 136 -5.29 8.34 -14.42
N ASP A 137 -5.89 7.97 -13.30
CA ASP A 137 -6.61 6.72 -13.14
C ASP A 137 -8.05 6.85 -13.68
N PRO A 138 -8.41 6.16 -14.78
CA PRO A 138 -9.73 6.29 -15.39
C PRO A 138 -10.88 5.79 -14.50
N PHE A 139 -10.56 4.99 -13.48
CA PHE A 139 -11.55 4.45 -12.54
C PHE A 139 -11.74 5.32 -11.29
N TYR A 140 -10.84 6.29 -11.08
CA TYR A 140 -10.91 7.15 -9.91
C TYR A 140 -11.98 8.22 -10.05
N GLN A 141 -12.78 8.35 -8.98
CA GLN A 141 -13.65 9.48 -8.73
C GLN A 141 -13.61 9.79 -7.23
N PRO A 142 -13.61 11.07 -6.80
CA PRO A 142 -13.51 11.41 -5.38
C PRO A 142 -14.59 10.76 -4.50
N PHE A 143 -15.77 10.49 -5.04
CA PHE A 143 -16.88 9.88 -4.31
C PHE A 143 -16.76 8.36 -4.16
N ASN A 144 -15.86 7.69 -4.88
CA ASN A 144 -15.74 6.23 -4.87
C ASN A 144 -14.51 5.69 -4.10
N GLU A 145 -13.76 6.54 -3.41
CA GLU A 145 -12.53 6.16 -2.69
C GLU A 145 -12.76 5.04 -1.67
N ASP A 146 -13.85 5.10 -0.89
CA ASP A 146 -14.18 4.07 0.09
C ASP A 146 -14.38 2.71 -0.56
N ILE A 147 -15.11 2.71 -1.68
CA ILE A 147 -15.37 1.48 -2.46
C ILE A 147 -14.08 0.97 -3.09
N GLN A 148 -13.26 1.84 -3.64
CA GLN A 148 -11.98 1.44 -4.24
C GLN A 148 -11.00 0.90 -3.19
N ALA A 149 -10.88 1.53 -2.03
CA ALA A 149 -10.02 1.05 -0.95
C ALA A 149 -10.41 -0.37 -0.51
N LEU A 150 -11.73 -0.67 -0.47
CA LEU A 150 -12.25 -1.99 -0.09
C LEU A 150 -12.15 -3.02 -1.21
N LEU A 151 -12.62 -2.68 -2.41
CA LEU A 151 -12.91 -3.68 -3.45
C LEU A 151 -11.81 -3.81 -4.51
N ARG A 152 -11.02 -2.76 -4.75
CA ARG A 152 -10.00 -2.78 -5.80
C ARG A 152 -8.97 -3.92 -5.62
N PRO A 153 -8.45 -4.21 -4.43
CA PRO A 153 -7.54 -5.32 -4.23
C PRO A 153 -8.17 -6.68 -4.52
N LEU A 154 -9.45 -6.84 -4.22
CA LEU A 154 -10.22 -8.07 -4.47
C LEU A 154 -10.57 -8.20 -5.95
N PHE A 155 -10.94 -7.09 -6.59
CA PHE A 155 -11.27 -7.06 -8.02
C PHE A 155 -10.09 -7.47 -8.89
N ILE A 156 -8.87 -7.03 -8.57
CA ILE A 156 -7.65 -7.44 -9.30
C ILE A 156 -7.52 -8.96 -9.29
N THR A 157 -7.75 -9.61 -8.17
CA THR A 157 -7.68 -11.08 -8.07
C THR A 157 -8.73 -11.74 -8.94
N SER A 158 -9.97 -11.26 -8.90
CA SER A 158 -11.05 -11.79 -9.72
C SER A 158 -10.79 -11.62 -11.21
N TRP A 159 -10.28 -10.45 -11.59
CA TRP A 159 -9.91 -10.16 -12.97
C TRP A 159 -8.79 -11.09 -13.48
N LEU A 160 -7.74 -11.30 -12.68
CA LEU A 160 -6.64 -12.21 -13.03
C LEU A 160 -7.09 -13.66 -13.18
N ILE A 161 -8.08 -14.09 -12.37
CA ILE A 161 -8.67 -15.42 -12.51
C ILE A 161 -9.44 -15.54 -13.83
N ASP A 162 -10.24 -14.53 -14.18
CA ASP A 162 -11.00 -14.50 -15.42
C ASP A 162 -10.08 -14.51 -16.64
N ASP A 163 -9.05 -13.64 -16.64
CA ASP A 163 -8.03 -13.54 -17.68
C ASP A 163 -7.29 -14.87 -17.88
N PHE A 164 -6.85 -15.49 -16.78
CA PHE A 164 -6.21 -16.82 -16.82
C PHE A 164 -7.15 -17.89 -17.40
N LEU A 165 -8.41 -17.92 -16.98
CA LEU A 165 -9.38 -18.88 -17.48
C LEU A 165 -9.68 -18.66 -18.97
N ALA A 166 -9.77 -17.40 -19.40
CA ALA A 166 -9.96 -17.05 -20.80
C ALA A 166 -8.79 -17.54 -21.66
N ASP A 167 -7.55 -17.30 -21.23
CA ASP A 167 -6.33 -17.78 -21.89
C ASP A 167 -6.29 -19.31 -22.02
N GLN A 168 -6.84 -20.02 -21.05
CA GLN A 168 -6.97 -21.48 -21.06
C GLN A 168 -8.26 -21.98 -21.74
N GLN A 169 -8.99 -21.09 -22.46
CA GLN A 169 -10.30 -21.41 -23.06
C GLN A 169 -11.26 -22.06 -22.06
N PHE A 170 -11.24 -21.56 -20.80
CA PHE A 170 -12.03 -22.08 -19.69
C PHE A 170 -11.91 -23.61 -19.48
N PHE A 171 -10.80 -24.21 -19.91
CA PHE A 171 -10.60 -25.68 -19.92
C PHE A 171 -11.74 -26.45 -20.59
N GLY A 172 -12.44 -25.82 -21.55
CA GLY A 172 -13.59 -26.39 -22.25
C GLY A 172 -14.92 -26.30 -21.47
N ALA A 173 -14.96 -25.62 -20.33
CA ALA A 173 -16.19 -25.39 -19.59
C ALA A 173 -17.12 -24.41 -20.33
N SER A 174 -18.41 -24.73 -20.39
CA SER A 174 -19.44 -23.84 -20.96
C SER A 174 -20.09 -22.91 -19.91
N THR A 175 -19.84 -23.17 -18.64
CA THR A 175 -20.37 -22.37 -17.51
C THR A 175 -19.36 -22.36 -16.37
N VAL A 176 -19.14 -21.19 -15.79
CA VAL A 176 -18.33 -20.99 -14.58
C VAL A 176 -19.28 -20.52 -13.47
N LEU A 177 -19.22 -21.15 -12.30
CA LEU A 177 -20.04 -20.87 -11.13
C LEU A 177 -19.22 -20.25 -10.01
#